data_ed28a7b5f9968b253fb9b156ded9de5d
#
_entry.id   ed28a7b5f9968b253fb9b156ded9de5d
#
_cell.length_a   1.000
_cell.length_b   1.000
_cell.length_c   1.000
_cell.angle_alpha   90.00
_cell.angle_beta   90.00
_cell.angle_gamma   90.00
#
_symmetry.space_group_name_H-M   'P 1'
#
loop_
_entity.id
_entity.type
_entity.pdbx_description
1 polymer ?
#
loop_
_entity_poly.entity_id
_entity_poly.type
_entity_poly.pdbx_seq_one_letter_code
_entity_poly.pdbx_strand_id
1 'polypeptide(L)'
;MADTLQQLLRERAAQDTIAIKYDDRRITWREHVADAARQAAALLAAADPNRPPHIAVLLGNTPDMLTALAGAALGGYVLCGINTTRRGAALARDVERVDAQILITDAEHRHLLDGLELPGVTVFDTSTTEWARLLAAAPELTPHREVTTDDTFMMIFTSGTSGEPKAVQVPHSTVLFSGTALVDRYQLGSADTCYLAMPLFHSNAVYAGWSVAVGAGAAMAPATFSASRFLHDIRRYGATYMNYVGKPLAYILATPEKPGAHDDALGPAAGAEATDRDTQAFSRRFGCTVWDGFGSTEIAVIITRPDDCPPGSVGKGFPGVAIYNPETLQECSVARFDANGALINPDEAIGELVNTAGAGLFRGYYNDPQATDERMRHGMYWSGDLAYRDADGWIYLAGRTADWMRVDGENLTAAPIERILLRLPAINRAAVYPVPDELVGDQVMAAVVLQDELTPRQFADFLAAQTDLSPKAWPRYVWVADDLPVTATNKVLKRELIARGTAPDGRVLWRRDGAQYHVYAESDE
;
A
#
# COMPACT_ATOMS: atom_id res chain seq x y z
N MET A 1 7.22 28.23 0.67
CA MET A 1 6.57 26.94 0.37
C MET A 1 5.36 26.82 1.27
N ALA A 2 4.24 26.30 0.80
CA ALA A 2 3.08 26.07 1.65
C ALA A 2 3.42 25.03 2.74
N ASP A 3 3.00 25.29 3.98
CA ASP A 3 3.25 24.40 5.12
C ASP A 3 2.10 23.41 5.34
N THR A 4 0.95 23.66 4.72
CA THR A 4 -0.25 22.80 4.82
C THR A 4 -0.90 22.59 3.46
N LEU A 5 -1.66 21.50 3.31
CA LEU A 5 -2.47 21.25 2.11
C LEU A 5 -3.50 22.36 1.89
N GLN A 6 -4.03 22.97 2.97
CA GLN A 6 -4.97 24.07 2.90
C GLN A 6 -4.33 25.28 2.18
N GLN A 7 -3.13 25.67 2.60
CA GLN A 7 -2.39 26.76 1.95
C GLN A 7 -2.07 26.45 0.49
N LEU A 8 -1.57 25.23 0.23
CA LEU A 8 -1.21 24.80 -1.10
C LEU A 8 -2.40 24.84 -2.07
N LEU A 9 -3.57 24.37 -1.65
CA LEU A 9 -4.78 24.42 -2.48
C LEU A 9 -5.30 25.86 -2.69
N ARG A 10 -5.17 26.75 -1.69
CA ARG A 10 -5.47 28.17 -1.86
C ARG A 10 -4.59 28.83 -2.91
N GLU A 11 -3.30 28.44 -2.98
CA GLU A 11 -2.39 28.90 -4.06
C GLU A 11 -2.83 28.37 -5.43
N ARG A 12 -3.41 27.17 -5.52
CA ARG A 12 -3.94 26.60 -6.77
C ARG A 12 -5.22 27.30 -7.25
N ALA A 13 -6.00 27.93 -6.37
CA ALA A 13 -7.25 28.61 -6.70
C ALA A 13 -7.12 29.70 -7.79
N ALA A 14 -5.92 30.21 -8.01
CA ALA A 14 -5.64 31.22 -9.05
C ALA A 14 -5.22 30.63 -10.41
N GLN A 15 -5.08 29.30 -10.51
CA GLN A 15 -4.51 28.65 -11.70
C GLN A 15 -5.60 28.18 -12.68
N ASP A 16 -5.43 28.53 -13.95
CA ASP A 16 -6.32 28.10 -15.05
C ASP A 16 -5.78 26.86 -15.80
N THR A 17 -4.66 26.26 -15.32
CA THR A 17 -4.18 24.98 -15.82
C THR A 17 -5.15 23.86 -15.43
N ILE A 18 -5.16 22.77 -16.20
CA ILE A 18 -6.05 21.64 -15.96
C ILE A 18 -5.65 20.93 -14.66
N ALA A 19 -6.61 20.75 -13.75
CA ALA A 19 -6.49 19.97 -12.54
C ALA A 19 -7.00 18.53 -12.71
N ILE A 20 -8.12 18.35 -13.45
CA ILE A 20 -8.74 17.01 -13.59
C ILE A 20 -9.00 16.74 -15.07
N LYS A 21 -8.56 15.56 -15.51
CA LYS A 21 -8.91 14.94 -16.79
C LYS A 21 -9.73 13.68 -16.50
N TYR A 22 -11.03 13.70 -16.79
CA TYR A 22 -11.91 12.57 -16.56
C TYR A 22 -12.91 12.44 -17.71
N ASP A 23 -12.86 11.32 -18.40
CA ASP A 23 -13.54 11.16 -19.69
C ASP A 23 -13.23 12.32 -20.64
N ASP A 24 -14.23 13.01 -21.14
CA ASP A 24 -14.06 14.19 -22.01
C ASP A 24 -14.06 15.51 -21.23
N ARG A 25 -14.21 15.45 -19.90
CA ARG A 25 -14.20 16.61 -19.01
C ARG A 25 -12.77 17.06 -18.73
N ARG A 26 -12.61 18.37 -18.75
CA ARG A 26 -11.36 19.06 -18.34
C ARG A 26 -11.77 20.14 -17.35
N ILE A 27 -11.29 20.01 -16.13
CA ILE A 27 -11.60 20.91 -15.02
C ILE A 27 -10.30 21.60 -14.63
N THR A 28 -10.31 22.93 -14.55
CA THR A 28 -9.15 23.73 -14.13
C THR A 28 -8.93 23.64 -12.62
N TRP A 29 -7.74 24.01 -12.14
CA TRP A 29 -7.48 24.13 -10.71
C TRP A 29 -8.41 25.15 -10.05
N ARG A 30 -8.67 26.28 -10.70
CA ARG A 30 -9.63 27.28 -10.22
C ARG A 30 -11.01 26.67 -9.99
N GLU A 31 -11.55 25.96 -10.97
CA GLU A 31 -12.85 25.30 -10.87
C GLU A 31 -12.85 24.22 -9.80
N HIS A 32 -11.84 23.35 -9.80
CA HIS A 32 -11.73 22.25 -8.82
C HIS A 32 -11.66 22.79 -7.37
N VAL A 33 -10.85 23.80 -7.10
CA VAL A 33 -10.74 24.42 -5.77
C VAL A 33 -12.06 25.11 -5.39
N ALA A 34 -12.73 25.78 -6.32
CA ALA A 34 -14.04 26.40 -6.06
C ALA A 34 -15.12 25.36 -5.73
N ASP A 35 -15.18 24.24 -6.46
CA ASP A 35 -16.09 23.14 -6.20
C ASP A 35 -15.80 22.47 -4.85
N ALA A 36 -14.51 22.25 -4.53
CA ALA A 36 -14.08 21.69 -3.26
C ALA A 36 -14.42 22.62 -2.08
N ALA A 37 -14.24 23.92 -2.24
CA ALA A 37 -14.63 24.91 -1.23
C ALA A 37 -16.14 24.95 -1.00
N ARG A 38 -16.93 24.87 -2.08
CA ARG A 38 -18.40 24.79 -2.00
C ARG A 38 -18.86 23.53 -1.29
N GLN A 39 -18.28 22.37 -1.62
CA GLN A 39 -18.56 21.11 -0.94
C GLN A 39 -18.21 21.19 0.55
N ALA A 40 -17.03 21.71 0.88
CA ALA A 40 -16.60 21.87 2.26
C ALA A 40 -17.55 22.75 3.07
N ALA A 41 -17.99 23.88 2.50
CA ALA A 41 -18.95 24.78 3.14
C ALA A 41 -20.30 24.10 3.40
N ALA A 42 -20.81 23.36 2.40
CA ALA A 42 -22.07 22.63 2.52
C ALA A 42 -22.01 21.55 3.61
N LEU A 43 -20.92 20.77 3.66
CA LEU A 43 -20.73 19.71 4.64
C LEU A 43 -20.56 20.26 6.07
N LEU A 44 -19.77 21.33 6.24
CA LEU A 44 -19.61 21.98 7.55
C LEU A 44 -20.91 22.61 8.04
N ALA A 45 -21.74 23.16 7.15
CA ALA A 45 -23.05 23.69 7.51
C ALA A 45 -24.06 22.58 7.90
N ALA A 46 -23.90 21.37 7.36
CA ALA A 46 -24.74 20.21 7.69
C ALA A 46 -24.24 19.42 8.89
N ALA A 47 -23.00 19.64 9.33
CA ALA A 47 -22.35 18.93 10.42
C ALA A 47 -22.83 19.44 11.79
N ASP A 48 -22.92 18.54 12.79
CA ASP A 48 -23.14 18.91 14.18
C ASP A 48 -21.84 19.53 14.76
N PRO A 49 -21.86 20.81 15.16
CA PRO A 49 -20.66 21.47 15.68
C PRO A 49 -20.16 20.91 17.03
N ASN A 50 -20.97 20.10 17.73
CA ASN A 50 -20.58 19.45 18.99
C ASN A 50 -19.91 18.10 18.80
N ARG A 51 -19.81 17.61 17.56
CA ARG A 51 -19.15 16.35 17.22
C ARG A 51 -17.84 16.62 16.46
N PRO A 52 -16.85 15.69 16.50
CA PRO A 52 -15.68 15.80 15.64
C PRO A 52 -16.09 15.96 14.17
N PRO A 53 -15.49 16.88 13.42
CA PRO A 53 -15.83 17.11 12.01
C PRO A 53 -15.24 16.00 11.12
N HIS A 54 -15.68 14.78 11.34
CA HIS A 54 -15.23 13.61 10.58
C HIS A 54 -16.26 13.26 9.51
N ILE A 55 -15.79 13.20 8.26
CA ILE A 55 -16.60 12.94 7.09
C ILE A 55 -16.06 11.70 6.40
N ALA A 56 -16.85 10.63 6.39
CA ALA A 56 -16.52 9.40 5.71
C ALA A 56 -16.81 9.51 4.21
N VAL A 57 -15.99 8.85 3.39
CA VAL A 57 -16.21 8.74 1.95
C VAL A 57 -16.15 7.28 1.51
N LEU A 58 -17.20 6.85 0.83
CA LEU A 58 -17.31 5.53 0.20
C LEU A 58 -17.47 5.75 -1.31
N LEU A 59 -16.36 6.13 -1.95
CA LEU A 59 -16.29 6.58 -3.33
C LEU A 59 -15.20 5.82 -4.10
N GLY A 60 -15.40 5.62 -5.38
CA GLY A 60 -14.36 5.17 -6.30
C GLY A 60 -13.40 6.31 -6.69
N ASN A 61 -12.46 5.99 -7.60
CA ASN A 61 -11.53 6.98 -8.15
C ASN A 61 -12.23 7.87 -9.18
N THR A 62 -12.95 8.87 -8.71
CA THR A 62 -13.78 9.80 -9.50
C THR A 62 -13.42 11.24 -9.17
N PRO A 63 -13.87 12.23 -9.96
CA PRO A 63 -13.76 13.64 -9.60
C PRO A 63 -14.35 13.97 -8.23
N ASP A 64 -15.42 13.28 -7.81
CA ASP A 64 -16.06 13.50 -6.51
C ASP A 64 -15.11 13.15 -5.35
N MET A 65 -14.34 12.06 -5.48
CA MET A 65 -13.31 11.70 -4.48
C MET A 65 -12.18 12.74 -4.42
N LEU A 66 -11.74 13.27 -5.57
CA LEU A 66 -10.74 14.33 -5.61
C LEU A 66 -11.28 15.62 -4.97
N THR A 67 -12.55 15.94 -5.22
CA THR A 67 -13.22 17.09 -4.60
C THR A 67 -13.37 16.91 -3.09
N ALA A 68 -13.65 15.69 -2.61
CA ALA A 68 -13.71 15.39 -1.17
C ALA A 68 -12.34 15.55 -0.48
N LEU A 69 -11.25 15.08 -1.10
CA LEU A 69 -9.88 15.29 -0.60
C LEU A 69 -9.53 16.78 -0.52
N ALA A 70 -9.75 17.53 -1.60
CA ALA A 70 -9.48 18.97 -1.62
C ALA A 70 -10.39 19.73 -0.64
N GLY A 71 -11.67 19.34 -0.54
CA GLY A 71 -12.64 19.93 0.38
C GLY A 71 -12.26 19.74 1.85
N ALA A 72 -11.77 18.56 2.22
CA ALA A 72 -11.28 18.30 3.58
C ALA A 72 -10.09 19.20 3.94
N ALA A 73 -9.13 19.32 3.02
CA ALA A 73 -7.98 20.18 3.23
C ALA A 73 -8.38 21.65 3.36
N LEU A 74 -9.27 22.16 2.49
CA LEU A 74 -9.74 23.55 2.53
C LEU A 74 -10.62 23.85 3.73
N GLY A 75 -11.52 22.89 4.07
CA GLY A 75 -12.46 23.03 5.18
C GLY A 75 -11.85 22.81 6.57
N GLY A 76 -10.67 22.20 6.66
CA GLY A 76 -10.01 21.89 7.92
C GLY A 76 -10.75 20.83 8.74
N TYR A 77 -11.47 19.91 8.09
CA TYR A 77 -12.10 18.74 8.68
C TYR A 77 -11.36 17.45 8.29
N VAL A 78 -11.65 16.34 8.98
CA VAL A 78 -10.97 15.06 8.75
C VAL A 78 -11.74 14.22 7.76
N LEU A 79 -11.09 13.79 6.67
CA LEU A 79 -11.66 12.84 5.72
C LEU A 79 -11.36 11.41 6.17
N CYS A 80 -12.39 10.55 6.19
CA CYS A 80 -12.24 9.15 6.57
C CYS A 80 -12.47 8.25 5.35
N GLY A 81 -11.39 7.67 4.82
CA GLY A 81 -11.45 6.84 3.62
C GLY A 81 -11.99 5.44 3.94
N ILE A 82 -13.22 5.15 3.50
CA ILE A 82 -13.84 3.83 3.68
C ILE A 82 -13.52 2.94 2.48
N ASN A 83 -13.07 1.73 2.77
CA ASN A 83 -12.71 0.77 1.73
C ASN A 83 -13.97 0.26 0.99
N THR A 84 -14.05 0.50 -0.32
CA THR A 84 -15.18 0.12 -1.17
C THR A 84 -15.36 -1.40 -1.33
N THR A 85 -14.42 -2.22 -0.86
CA THR A 85 -14.57 -3.68 -0.85
C THR A 85 -15.16 -4.23 0.44
N ARG A 86 -15.33 -3.39 1.48
CA ARG A 86 -15.97 -3.78 2.75
C ARG A 86 -17.46 -4.00 2.56
N ARG A 87 -18.04 -4.88 3.37
CA ARG A 87 -19.45 -5.29 3.26
C ARG A 87 -20.10 -5.43 4.64
N GLY A 88 -21.40 -5.20 4.71
CA GLY A 88 -22.24 -5.49 5.86
C GLY A 88 -21.75 -4.88 7.17
N ALA A 89 -21.82 -5.62 8.26
CA ALA A 89 -21.42 -5.16 9.60
C ALA A 89 -19.96 -4.68 9.68
N ALA A 90 -19.08 -5.19 8.82
CA ALA A 90 -17.68 -4.74 8.80
C ALA A 90 -17.56 -3.32 8.23
N LEU A 91 -18.37 -2.97 7.22
CA LEU A 91 -18.43 -1.60 6.70
C LEU A 91 -18.99 -0.63 7.75
N ALA A 92 -20.09 -1.03 8.43
CA ALA A 92 -20.68 -0.22 9.48
C ALA A 92 -19.70 0.08 10.62
N ARG A 93 -18.95 -0.96 11.08
CA ARG A 93 -17.91 -0.79 12.11
C ARG A 93 -16.78 0.16 11.68
N ASP A 94 -16.38 0.14 10.40
CA ASP A 94 -15.33 1.06 9.92
C ASP A 94 -15.82 2.51 9.99
N VAL A 95 -17.08 2.79 9.64
CA VAL A 95 -17.71 4.13 9.74
C VAL A 95 -17.83 4.57 11.20
N GLU A 96 -18.28 3.67 12.08
CA GLU A 96 -18.42 3.93 13.51
C GLU A 96 -17.06 4.22 14.18
N ARG A 97 -16.02 3.44 13.84
CA ARG A 97 -14.66 3.54 14.42
C ARG A 97 -14.04 4.93 14.26
N VAL A 98 -14.38 5.62 13.20
CA VAL A 98 -13.85 6.97 12.92
C VAL A 98 -14.80 8.08 13.37
N ASP A 99 -15.84 7.78 14.15
CA ASP A 99 -16.84 8.74 14.63
C ASP A 99 -17.42 9.64 13.52
N ALA A 100 -17.58 9.09 12.32
CA ALA A 100 -18.08 9.84 11.20
C ALA A 100 -19.51 10.33 11.46
N GLN A 101 -19.78 11.59 11.18
CA GLN A 101 -21.14 12.16 11.29
C GLN A 101 -21.82 12.34 9.93
N ILE A 102 -21.03 12.35 8.86
CA ILE A 102 -21.50 12.37 7.48
C ILE A 102 -20.77 11.27 6.70
N LEU A 103 -21.48 10.60 5.80
CA LEU A 103 -20.93 9.68 4.83
C LEU A 103 -21.34 10.10 3.43
N ILE A 104 -20.36 10.30 2.55
CA ILE A 104 -20.56 10.61 1.15
C ILE A 104 -20.36 9.33 0.34
N THR A 105 -21.31 9.03 -0.53
CA THR A 105 -21.26 7.89 -1.46
C THR A 105 -21.69 8.33 -2.87
N ASP A 106 -21.65 7.41 -3.83
CA ASP A 106 -22.10 7.62 -5.20
C ASP A 106 -23.06 6.51 -5.63
N ALA A 107 -23.64 6.62 -6.84
CA ALA A 107 -24.56 5.63 -7.38
C ALA A 107 -23.96 4.21 -7.47
N GLU A 108 -22.65 4.09 -7.71
CA GLU A 108 -21.96 2.81 -7.81
C GLU A 108 -21.89 2.10 -6.45
N HIS A 109 -21.63 2.85 -5.37
CA HIS A 109 -21.36 2.28 -4.04
C HIS A 109 -22.54 2.36 -3.07
N ARG A 110 -23.60 3.10 -3.42
CA ARG A 110 -24.78 3.30 -2.56
C ARG A 110 -25.41 1.99 -2.08
N HIS A 111 -25.44 0.98 -2.93
CA HIS A 111 -26.00 -0.34 -2.62
C HIS A 111 -25.25 -1.07 -1.49
N LEU A 112 -23.99 -0.70 -1.19
CA LEU A 112 -23.20 -1.28 -0.09
C LEU A 112 -23.72 -0.89 1.29
N LEU A 113 -24.56 0.15 1.34
CA LEU A 113 -25.17 0.68 2.56
C LEU A 113 -26.57 0.11 2.80
N ASP A 114 -27.10 -0.70 1.89
CA ASP A 114 -28.45 -1.23 2.01
C ASP A 114 -28.56 -2.17 3.22
N GLY A 115 -29.56 -1.89 4.07
CA GLY A 115 -29.79 -2.66 5.31
C GLY A 115 -28.77 -2.42 6.42
N LEU A 116 -27.83 -1.47 6.27
CA LEU A 116 -26.92 -1.09 7.35
C LEU A 116 -27.56 -0.01 8.24
N GLU A 117 -27.45 -0.21 9.55
CA GLU A 117 -27.73 0.82 10.53
C GLU A 117 -26.46 1.65 10.78
N LEU A 118 -26.53 2.95 10.52
CA LEU A 118 -25.47 3.93 10.75
C LEU A 118 -25.98 5.03 11.68
N PRO A 119 -26.16 4.76 12.98
CA PRO A 119 -26.78 5.69 13.90
C PRO A 119 -25.96 6.99 14.00
N GLY A 120 -26.65 8.12 13.86
CA GLY A 120 -26.03 9.45 13.92
C GLY A 120 -25.16 9.82 12.72
N VAL A 121 -25.25 9.08 11.61
CA VAL A 121 -24.54 9.38 10.36
C VAL A 121 -25.54 9.84 9.30
N THR A 122 -25.34 11.04 8.75
CA THR A 122 -26.11 11.52 7.60
C THR A 122 -25.44 11.02 6.31
N VAL A 123 -26.19 10.34 5.44
CA VAL A 123 -25.67 9.80 4.19
C VAL A 123 -26.07 10.68 3.02
N PHE A 124 -25.08 11.15 2.24
CA PHE A 124 -25.30 11.88 0.99
C PHE A 124 -24.81 11.06 -0.20
N ASP A 125 -25.62 10.99 -1.25
CA ASP A 125 -25.26 10.37 -2.51
C ASP A 125 -25.04 11.47 -3.55
N THR A 126 -23.82 11.55 -4.11
CA THR A 126 -23.38 12.60 -5.04
C THR A 126 -24.17 12.62 -6.35
N SER A 127 -24.85 11.51 -6.69
CA SER A 127 -25.67 11.40 -7.91
C SER A 127 -27.06 12.00 -7.77
N THR A 128 -27.48 12.42 -6.56
CA THR A 128 -28.84 12.82 -6.26
C THR A 128 -29.12 14.32 -6.43
N THR A 129 -30.39 14.66 -6.63
CA THR A 129 -30.82 16.06 -6.62
C THR A 129 -30.75 16.69 -5.23
N GLU A 130 -30.76 15.89 -4.16
CA GLU A 130 -30.58 16.35 -2.80
C GLU A 130 -29.15 16.89 -2.62
N TRP A 131 -28.14 16.14 -3.06
CA TRP A 131 -26.76 16.58 -3.07
C TRP A 131 -26.58 17.88 -3.86
N ALA A 132 -27.15 17.95 -5.07
CA ALA A 132 -27.05 19.16 -5.88
C ALA A 132 -27.70 20.38 -5.20
N ARG A 133 -28.83 20.20 -4.49
CA ARG A 133 -29.47 21.27 -3.69
C ARG A 133 -28.60 21.67 -2.49
N LEU A 134 -28.00 20.70 -1.79
CA LEU A 134 -27.09 20.97 -0.68
C LEU A 134 -25.94 21.87 -1.13
N LEU A 135 -25.28 21.52 -2.24
CA LEU A 135 -24.19 22.32 -2.80
C LEU A 135 -24.65 23.71 -3.29
N ALA A 136 -25.84 23.81 -3.90
CA ALA A 136 -26.38 25.08 -4.37
C ALA A 136 -26.74 26.04 -3.22
N ALA A 137 -27.09 25.51 -2.07
CA ALA A 137 -27.41 26.28 -0.86
C ALA A 137 -26.18 26.55 0.04
N ALA A 138 -24.98 26.09 -0.36
CA ALA A 138 -23.77 26.25 0.44
C ALA A 138 -23.46 27.73 0.71
N PRO A 139 -23.12 28.11 1.94
CA PRO A 139 -22.61 29.44 2.24
C PRO A 139 -21.20 29.64 1.67
N GLU A 140 -20.63 30.83 1.84
CA GLU A 140 -19.20 31.01 1.64
C GLU A 140 -18.42 30.14 2.65
N LEU A 141 -17.34 29.52 2.18
CA LEU A 141 -16.55 28.64 3.05
C LEU A 141 -15.91 29.41 4.21
N THR A 142 -16.34 29.09 5.41
CA THR A 142 -15.61 29.38 6.63
C THR A 142 -14.99 28.06 7.11
N PRO A 143 -13.68 27.87 7.06
CA PRO A 143 -13.05 26.63 7.49
C PRO A 143 -13.36 26.33 8.96
N HIS A 144 -13.50 25.05 9.30
CA HIS A 144 -13.61 24.62 10.69
C HIS A 144 -12.41 25.13 11.53
N ARG A 145 -11.23 25.15 10.89
CA ARG A 145 -9.99 25.71 11.47
C ARG A 145 -9.03 26.17 10.38
N GLU A 146 -8.17 27.11 10.71
CA GLU A 146 -6.90 27.27 10.00
C GLU A 146 -5.97 26.16 10.46
N VAL A 147 -5.65 25.25 9.55
CA VAL A 147 -4.91 24.03 9.89
C VAL A 147 -3.43 24.29 10.11
N THR A 148 -2.86 23.53 11.03
CA THR A 148 -1.42 23.42 11.27
C THR A 148 -0.85 22.17 10.58
N THR A 149 0.46 22.03 10.57
CA THR A 149 1.16 20.86 9.99
C THR A 149 0.77 19.55 10.67
N ASP A 150 0.44 19.59 11.97
CA ASP A 150 0.13 18.43 12.81
C ASP A 150 -1.35 18.07 12.86
N ASP A 151 -2.23 18.94 12.33
CA ASP A 151 -3.65 18.62 12.25
C ASP A 151 -3.90 17.42 11.33
N THR A 152 -4.77 16.52 11.79
CA THR A 152 -5.16 15.34 11.00
C THR A 152 -5.96 15.78 9.78
N PHE A 153 -5.46 15.43 8.61
CA PHE A 153 -6.12 15.64 7.32
C PHE A 153 -7.06 14.49 6.98
N MET A 154 -6.56 13.27 7.17
CA MET A 154 -7.28 12.07 6.77
C MET A 154 -7.08 10.93 7.75
N MET A 155 -8.09 10.05 7.87
CA MET A 155 -7.94 8.73 8.48
C MET A 155 -7.91 7.67 7.40
N ILE A 156 -6.86 6.84 7.42
CA ILE A 156 -6.65 5.76 6.46
C ILE A 156 -6.62 4.43 7.19
N PHE A 157 -7.46 3.51 6.77
CA PHE A 157 -7.50 2.18 7.37
C PHE A 157 -6.37 1.29 6.86
N THR A 158 -5.69 0.63 7.80
CA THR A 158 -4.69 -0.41 7.52
C THR A 158 -5.19 -1.78 7.98
N SER A 159 -4.79 -2.83 7.28
CA SER A 159 -5.01 -4.20 7.75
C SER A 159 -4.04 -4.47 8.90
N GLY A 160 -4.47 -4.27 10.13
CA GLY A 160 -3.69 -4.62 11.32
C GLY A 160 -3.38 -6.13 11.40
N THR A 161 -2.29 -6.47 12.09
CA THR A 161 -1.93 -7.88 12.40
C THR A 161 -2.99 -8.57 13.27
N SER A 162 -3.78 -7.81 14.02
CA SER A 162 -4.88 -8.29 14.88
C SER A 162 -6.19 -8.64 14.15
N GLY A 163 -6.28 -8.43 12.84
CA GLY A 163 -7.44 -8.78 12.02
C GLY A 163 -8.45 -7.66 11.79
N GLU A 164 -8.65 -6.73 12.73
CA GLU A 164 -9.51 -5.56 12.55
C GLU A 164 -8.70 -4.38 12.00
N PRO A 165 -9.23 -3.63 11.01
CA PRO A 165 -8.54 -2.46 10.47
C PRO A 165 -8.35 -1.37 11.54
N LYS A 166 -7.17 -0.73 11.51
CA LYS A 166 -6.83 0.40 12.37
C LYS A 166 -6.88 1.69 11.58
N ALA A 167 -7.48 2.74 12.13
CA ALA A 167 -7.59 4.05 11.48
C ALA A 167 -6.35 4.90 11.82
N VAL A 168 -5.40 4.98 10.89
CA VAL A 168 -4.20 5.79 11.04
C VAL A 168 -4.54 7.26 10.89
N GLN A 169 -4.15 8.09 11.85
CA GLN A 169 -4.28 9.53 11.77
C GLN A 169 -3.16 10.10 10.90
N VAL A 170 -3.51 10.65 9.75
CA VAL A 170 -2.58 11.19 8.74
C VAL A 170 -2.63 12.71 8.78
N PRO A 171 -1.57 13.39 9.27
CA PRO A 171 -1.52 14.84 9.31
C PRO A 171 -1.21 15.46 7.95
N HIS A 172 -1.49 16.77 7.82
CA HIS A 172 -1.17 17.56 6.64
C HIS A 172 0.31 17.48 6.26
N SER A 173 1.20 17.50 7.26
CA SER A 173 2.67 17.40 7.04
C SER A 173 3.09 16.10 6.37
N THR A 174 2.48 14.97 6.73
CA THR A 174 2.81 13.66 6.14
C THR A 174 2.51 13.62 4.65
N VAL A 175 1.34 14.14 4.25
CA VAL A 175 0.91 14.15 2.85
C VAL A 175 1.78 15.10 2.02
N LEU A 176 2.08 16.29 2.56
CA LEU A 176 2.97 17.27 1.92
C LEU A 176 4.39 16.73 1.75
N PHE A 177 4.97 16.17 2.83
CA PHE A 177 6.32 15.59 2.79
C PHE A 177 6.44 14.53 1.69
N SER A 178 5.49 13.60 1.64
CA SER A 178 5.50 12.52 0.66
C SER A 178 5.37 13.04 -0.79
N GLY A 179 4.43 13.96 -1.02
CA GLY A 179 4.21 14.54 -2.34
C GLY A 179 5.39 15.38 -2.81
N THR A 180 5.92 16.27 -1.95
CA THR A 180 7.04 17.15 -2.29
C THR A 180 8.30 16.35 -2.62
N ALA A 181 8.61 15.30 -1.85
CA ALA A 181 9.76 14.45 -2.09
C ALA A 181 9.73 13.79 -3.48
N LEU A 182 8.57 13.37 -3.95
CA LEU A 182 8.40 12.77 -5.28
C LEU A 182 8.38 13.82 -6.39
N VAL A 183 7.75 14.98 -6.15
CA VAL A 183 7.79 16.13 -7.08
C VAL A 183 9.22 16.56 -7.33
N ASP A 184 10.02 16.74 -6.28
CA ASP A 184 11.42 17.13 -6.37
C ASP A 184 12.27 16.06 -7.05
N ARG A 185 12.06 14.78 -6.70
CA ARG A 185 12.81 13.67 -7.30
C ARG A 185 12.61 13.57 -8.81
N TYR A 186 11.37 13.70 -9.27
CA TYR A 186 11.03 13.53 -10.69
C TYR A 186 10.86 14.83 -11.44
N GLN A 187 11.09 15.98 -10.80
CA GLN A 187 10.99 17.31 -11.38
C GLN A 187 9.62 17.54 -12.05
N LEU A 188 8.55 17.07 -11.40
CA LEU A 188 7.19 17.18 -11.91
C LEU A 188 6.66 18.62 -11.78
N GLY A 189 5.81 19.02 -12.72
CA GLY A 189 5.25 20.36 -12.77
C GLY A 189 3.84 20.41 -13.37
N SER A 190 3.35 21.63 -13.64
CA SER A 190 1.99 21.86 -14.12
C SER A 190 1.71 21.33 -15.54
N ALA A 191 2.76 20.96 -16.29
CA ALA A 191 2.62 20.33 -17.62
C ALA A 191 2.34 18.81 -17.51
N ASP A 192 2.59 18.21 -16.35
CA ASP A 192 2.46 16.79 -16.13
C ASP A 192 1.01 16.34 -15.88
N THR A 193 0.80 15.04 -16.01
CA THR A 193 -0.48 14.38 -15.71
C THR A 193 -0.24 13.13 -14.90
N CYS A 194 -0.80 13.09 -13.68
CA CYS A 194 -0.73 11.96 -12.78
C CYS A 194 -1.90 11.00 -13.04
N TYR A 195 -1.60 9.78 -13.46
CA TYR A 195 -2.59 8.70 -13.59
C TYR A 195 -2.87 8.08 -12.21
N LEU A 196 -4.08 8.27 -11.70
CA LEU A 196 -4.49 7.89 -10.34
C LEU A 196 -5.42 6.67 -10.40
N ALA A 197 -4.84 5.48 -10.53
CA ALA A 197 -5.60 4.23 -10.60
C ALA A 197 -5.55 3.39 -9.31
N MET A 198 -4.71 3.76 -8.34
CA MET A 198 -4.74 3.13 -7.02
C MET A 198 -5.87 3.74 -6.18
N PRO A 199 -6.55 2.93 -5.31
CA PRO A 199 -7.71 3.42 -4.55
C PRO A 199 -7.37 4.62 -3.67
N LEU A 200 -8.05 5.75 -3.86
CA LEU A 200 -7.79 7.03 -3.19
C LEU A 200 -8.16 7.06 -1.69
N PHE A 201 -8.72 5.97 -1.17
CA PHE A 201 -8.88 5.76 0.27
C PHE A 201 -7.67 5.05 0.92
N HIS A 202 -6.62 4.71 0.17
CA HIS A 202 -5.37 4.12 0.66
C HIS A 202 -4.19 5.09 0.58
N SER A 203 -3.22 4.88 1.45
CA SER A 203 -2.07 5.76 1.65
C SER A 203 -1.24 5.96 0.38
N ASN A 204 -0.92 4.91 -0.39
CA ASN A 204 -0.14 5.07 -1.61
C ASN A 204 -0.79 6.03 -2.61
N ALA A 205 -2.11 5.91 -2.84
CA ALA A 205 -2.83 6.80 -3.76
C ALA A 205 -2.85 8.25 -3.28
N VAL A 206 -2.90 8.46 -1.96
CA VAL A 206 -2.85 9.80 -1.37
C VAL A 206 -1.42 10.35 -1.37
N TYR A 207 -0.42 9.55 -0.92
CA TYR A 207 0.96 9.99 -0.72
C TYR A 207 1.77 10.09 -2.03
N ALA A 208 1.62 9.10 -2.91
CA ALA A 208 2.37 9.02 -4.15
C ALA A 208 1.52 9.34 -5.40
N GLY A 209 0.26 9.70 -5.22
CA GLY A 209 -0.64 10.06 -6.32
C GLY A 209 -1.21 11.46 -6.17
N TRP A 210 -2.25 11.62 -5.35
CA TRP A 210 -2.97 12.89 -5.18
C TRP A 210 -2.06 14.03 -4.69
N SER A 211 -1.24 13.78 -3.66
CA SER A 211 -0.36 14.81 -3.12
C SER A 211 0.71 15.27 -4.11
N VAL A 212 1.19 14.34 -4.96
CA VAL A 212 2.14 14.65 -6.05
C VAL A 212 1.49 15.59 -7.06
N ALA A 213 0.27 15.29 -7.49
CA ALA A 213 -0.45 16.15 -8.44
C ALA A 213 -0.73 17.53 -7.85
N VAL A 214 -1.20 17.61 -6.61
CA VAL A 214 -1.45 18.88 -5.91
C VAL A 214 -0.13 19.65 -5.73
N GLY A 215 0.95 18.99 -5.30
CA GLY A 215 2.27 19.57 -5.11
C GLY A 215 2.84 20.17 -6.40
N ALA A 216 2.81 19.42 -7.48
CA ALA A 216 3.30 19.85 -8.80
C ALA A 216 2.39 20.85 -9.50
N GLY A 217 1.10 20.97 -9.12
CA GLY A 217 0.08 21.63 -9.91
C GLY A 217 -0.24 20.90 -11.22
N ALA A 218 0.04 19.60 -11.26
CA ALA A 218 -0.19 18.71 -12.39
C ALA A 218 -1.66 18.32 -12.53
N ALA A 219 -2.05 17.84 -13.70
CA ALA A 219 -3.40 17.30 -13.90
C ALA A 219 -3.53 15.92 -13.24
N MET A 220 -4.70 15.64 -12.69
CA MET A 220 -5.09 14.34 -12.13
C MET A 220 -5.98 13.60 -13.12
N ALA A 221 -5.66 12.36 -13.44
CA ALA A 221 -6.48 11.46 -14.24
C ALA A 221 -6.95 10.28 -13.38
N PRO A 222 -8.05 10.44 -12.59
CA PRO A 222 -8.57 9.36 -11.78
C PRO A 222 -9.19 8.27 -12.65
N ALA A 223 -8.93 7.01 -12.32
CA ALA A 223 -9.45 5.87 -13.05
C ALA A 223 -9.62 4.65 -12.13
N THR A 224 -10.56 3.78 -12.45
CA THR A 224 -10.58 2.43 -11.89
C THR A 224 -9.50 1.60 -12.59
N PHE A 225 -8.62 0.99 -11.82
CA PHE A 225 -7.52 0.18 -12.37
C PHE A 225 -8.04 -0.92 -13.32
N SER A 226 -7.44 -0.98 -14.49
CA SER A 226 -7.69 -2.02 -15.47
C SER A 226 -6.44 -2.25 -16.32
N ALA A 227 -5.83 -3.42 -16.19
CA ALA A 227 -4.62 -3.78 -16.92
C ALA A 227 -4.81 -3.70 -18.44
N SER A 228 -5.96 -4.12 -18.95
CA SER A 228 -6.26 -4.12 -20.40
C SER A 228 -6.53 -2.68 -20.95
N ARG A 229 -7.01 -1.77 -20.13
CA ARG A 229 -7.26 -0.36 -20.51
C ARG A 229 -6.04 0.55 -20.25
N PHE A 230 -5.08 0.11 -19.47
CA PHE A 230 -3.96 0.92 -19.00
C PHE A 230 -3.33 1.78 -20.12
N LEU A 231 -2.85 1.14 -21.19
CA LEU A 231 -2.20 1.87 -22.29
C LEU A 231 -3.14 2.85 -23.00
N HIS A 232 -4.43 2.49 -23.13
CA HIS A 232 -5.44 3.40 -23.67
C HIS A 232 -5.60 4.65 -22.78
N ASP A 233 -5.67 4.46 -21.46
CA ASP A 233 -5.86 5.53 -20.49
C ASP A 233 -4.61 6.45 -20.45
N ILE A 234 -3.40 5.88 -20.43
CA ILE A 234 -2.14 6.65 -20.51
C ILE A 234 -2.15 7.57 -21.73
N ARG A 235 -2.53 7.05 -22.91
CA ARG A 235 -2.61 7.83 -24.16
C ARG A 235 -3.73 8.86 -24.14
N ARG A 236 -4.92 8.46 -23.70
CA ARG A 236 -6.11 9.36 -23.65
C ARG A 236 -5.88 10.58 -22.80
N TYR A 237 -5.24 10.39 -21.65
CA TYR A 237 -5.00 11.47 -20.70
C TYR A 237 -3.64 12.15 -20.88
N GLY A 238 -2.74 11.59 -21.70
CA GLY A 238 -1.37 12.05 -21.81
C GLY A 238 -0.67 11.97 -20.46
N ALA A 239 -0.80 10.83 -19.79
CA ALA A 239 -0.24 10.64 -18.46
C ALA A 239 1.29 10.54 -18.52
N THR A 240 1.96 11.33 -17.69
CA THR A 240 3.43 11.38 -17.59
C THR A 240 3.96 10.78 -16.30
N TYR A 241 3.09 10.55 -15.33
CA TYR A 241 3.42 9.96 -14.03
C TYR A 241 2.33 8.99 -13.57
N MET A 242 2.71 7.92 -12.89
CA MET A 242 1.77 7.04 -12.20
C MET A 242 2.29 6.56 -10.85
N ASN A 243 1.37 6.21 -9.94
CA ASN A 243 1.69 5.47 -8.73
C ASN A 243 1.14 4.05 -8.78
N TYR A 244 1.78 3.11 -8.05
CA TYR A 244 1.34 1.71 -7.97
C TYR A 244 1.66 1.10 -6.60
N VAL A 245 0.97 -0.01 -6.27
CA VAL A 245 1.31 -0.88 -5.13
C VAL A 245 1.15 -2.34 -5.55
N GLY A 246 2.16 -3.18 -5.30
CA GLY A 246 2.08 -4.61 -5.52
C GLY A 246 1.93 -5.00 -6.99
N LYS A 247 0.81 -5.62 -7.34
CA LYS A 247 0.61 -6.37 -8.59
C LYS A 247 0.21 -5.60 -9.86
N PRO A 248 -0.20 -4.32 -9.87
CA PRO A 248 -0.57 -3.63 -11.10
C PRO A 248 0.44 -3.76 -12.24
N LEU A 249 1.74 -3.66 -11.94
CA LEU A 249 2.78 -3.81 -12.97
C LEU A 249 2.74 -5.21 -13.61
N ALA A 250 2.65 -6.26 -12.79
CA ALA A 250 2.55 -7.64 -13.27
C ALA A 250 1.29 -7.87 -14.11
N TYR A 251 0.13 -7.35 -13.68
CA TYR A 251 -1.11 -7.46 -14.45
C TYR A 251 -1.04 -6.75 -15.81
N ILE A 252 -0.43 -5.56 -15.85
CA ILE A 252 -0.21 -4.83 -17.10
C ILE A 252 0.74 -5.62 -18.02
N LEU A 253 1.81 -6.19 -17.47
CA LEU A 253 2.78 -6.99 -18.21
C LEU A 253 2.17 -8.28 -18.77
N ALA A 254 1.20 -8.88 -18.09
CA ALA A 254 0.46 -10.04 -18.59
C ALA A 254 -0.47 -9.73 -19.78
N THR A 255 -0.74 -8.45 -20.08
CA THR A 255 -1.50 -8.07 -21.27
C THR A 255 -0.63 -8.14 -22.53
N PRO A 256 -1.21 -8.45 -23.71
CA PRO A 256 -0.45 -8.43 -24.97
C PRO A 256 0.25 -7.09 -25.20
N GLU A 257 1.52 -7.15 -25.62
CA GLU A 257 2.28 -5.96 -25.98
C GLU A 257 1.68 -5.32 -27.24
N LYS A 258 1.51 -4.00 -27.20
CA LYS A 258 0.98 -3.23 -28.33
C LYS A 258 2.10 -2.40 -28.95
N PRO A 259 2.15 -2.29 -30.31
CA PRO A 259 3.14 -1.45 -30.98
C PRO A 259 3.12 -0.03 -30.45
N GLY A 260 4.31 0.57 -30.28
CA GLY A 260 4.48 1.95 -29.84
C GLY A 260 4.21 2.19 -28.34
N ALA A 261 4.12 1.16 -27.51
CA ALA A 261 3.96 1.32 -26.06
C ALA A 261 5.19 2.00 -25.42
N HIS A 262 6.37 1.80 -26.00
CA HIS A 262 7.62 2.41 -25.56
C HIS A 262 7.72 3.92 -25.84
N ASP A 263 6.98 4.39 -26.86
CA ASP A 263 7.04 5.79 -27.33
C ASP A 263 6.00 6.69 -26.64
N ASP A 264 5.27 6.16 -25.66
CA ASP A 264 4.27 6.93 -24.92
C ASP A 264 4.93 7.87 -23.91
N ALA A 265 4.21 8.93 -23.54
CA ALA A 265 4.69 9.99 -22.65
C ALA A 265 4.84 9.56 -21.17
N LEU A 266 4.61 8.30 -20.84
CA LEU A 266 4.75 7.84 -19.46
C LEU A 266 6.21 7.96 -19.01
N GLY A 267 6.43 8.83 -18.03
CA GLY A 267 7.71 9.01 -17.35
C GLY A 267 7.84 8.08 -16.13
N PRO A 268 8.10 8.62 -14.92
CA PRO A 268 8.29 7.78 -13.75
C PRO A 268 7.02 7.09 -13.26
N ALA A 269 7.19 5.84 -12.81
CA ALA A 269 6.23 5.10 -12.02
C ALA A 269 6.78 4.90 -10.60
N ALA A 270 6.09 5.43 -9.59
CA ALA A 270 6.52 5.36 -8.19
C ALA A 270 5.62 4.47 -7.36
N GLY A 271 6.19 3.53 -6.63
CA GLY A 271 5.39 2.62 -5.82
C GLY A 271 6.17 1.74 -4.87
N ALA A 272 5.57 0.65 -4.49
CA ALA A 272 6.12 -0.33 -3.56
C ALA A 272 5.62 -1.74 -3.86
N GLU A 273 6.32 -2.75 -3.33
CA GLU A 273 5.92 -4.17 -3.35
C GLU A 273 5.91 -4.82 -4.76
N ALA A 274 6.58 -4.25 -5.76
CA ALA A 274 6.81 -4.94 -7.04
C ALA A 274 8.07 -5.82 -6.98
N THR A 275 8.12 -6.83 -7.86
CA THR A 275 9.34 -7.64 -7.98
C THR A 275 10.37 -6.94 -8.86
N ASP A 276 11.67 -7.19 -8.64
CA ASP A 276 12.73 -6.65 -9.51
C ASP A 276 12.51 -7.04 -10.97
N ARG A 277 12.00 -8.26 -11.22
CA ARG A 277 11.63 -8.73 -12.56
C ARG A 277 10.56 -7.86 -13.20
N ASP A 278 9.49 -7.57 -12.45
CA ASP A 278 8.35 -6.81 -12.97
C ASP A 278 8.71 -5.33 -13.20
N THR A 279 9.49 -4.73 -12.28
CA THR A 279 9.96 -3.35 -12.43
C THR A 279 10.84 -3.19 -13.66
N GLN A 280 11.79 -4.12 -13.88
CA GLN A 280 12.66 -4.11 -15.07
C GLN A 280 11.88 -4.37 -16.37
N ALA A 281 10.94 -5.33 -16.36
CA ALA A 281 10.14 -5.65 -17.53
C ALA A 281 9.21 -4.48 -17.89
N PHE A 282 8.60 -3.83 -16.90
CA PHE A 282 7.73 -2.67 -17.10
C PHE A 282 8.54 -1.47 -17.65
N SER A 283 9.69 -1.21 -17.06
CA SER A 283 10.61 -0.15 -17.51
C SER A 283 11.02 -0.33 -18.99
N ARG A 284 11.36 -1.57 -19.38
CA ARG A 284 11.68 -1.87 -20.79
C ARG A 284 10.49 -1.71 -21.73
N ARG A 285 9.30 -2.19 -21.32
CA ARG A 285 8.09 -2.17 -22.17
C ARG A 285 7.57 -0.76 -22.44
N PHE A 286 7.64 0.12 -21.42
CA PHE A 286 7.05 1.45 -21.49
C PHE A 286 8.08 2.59 -21.59
N GLY A 287 9.38 2.26 -21.65
CA GLY A 287 10.45 3.27 -21.76
C GLY A 287 10.55 4.20 -20.54
N CYS A 288 10.04 3.78 -19.38
CA CYS A 288 9.89 4.63 -18.21
C CYS A 288 10.81 4.18 -17.06
N THR A 289 11.05 5.08 -16.09
CA THR A 289 11.74 4.73 -14.84
C THR A 289 10.73 4.20 -13.83
N VAL A 290 10.99 3.02 -13.27
CA VAL A 290 10.19 2.46 -12.18
C VAL A 290 10.96 2.57 -10.87
N TRP A 291 10.38 3.24 -9.90
CA TRP A 291 10.92 3.34 -8.55
C TRP A 291 10.05 2.52 -7.60
N ASP A 292 10.67 1.55 -6.94
CA ASP A 292 10.03 0.71 -5.93
C ASP A 292 10.66 0.98 -4.58
N GLY A 293 9.90 1.47 -3.61
CA GLY A 293 10.38 1.88 -2.31
C GLY A 293 9.67 1.18 -1.16
N PHE A 294 10.19 1.37 0.04
CA PHE A 294 9.53 0.97 1.27
C PHE A 294 8.62 2.09 1.78
N GLY A 295 7.42 1.74 2.21
CA GLY A 295 6.49 2.67 2.85
C GLY A 295 5.42 1.96 3.66
N SER A 296 4.95 2.64 4.70
CA SER A 296 3.77 2.26 5.47
C SER A 296 2.82 3.46 5.57
N THR A 297 1.57 3.22 5.94
CA THR A 297 0.60 4.31 6.14
C THR A 297 1.02 5.21 7.30
N GLU A 298 1.68 4.65 8.30
CA GLU A 298 2.15 5.33 9.50
C GLU A 298 3.31 6.30 9.23
N ILE A 299 4.15 6.05 8.21
CA ILE A 299 5.39 6.80 7.91
C ILE A 299 6.22 7.12 9.16
N ALA A 300 6.32 6.16 10.06
CA ALA A 300 7.16 6.28 11.26
C ALA A 300 8.62 5.89 10.97
N VAL A 301 8.83 4.97 10.03
CA VAL A 301 10.14 4.55 9.52
C VAL A 301 10.27 5.07 8.10
N ILE A 302 11.28 5.88 7.84
CA ILE A 302 11.56 6.47 6.53
C ILE A 302 12.83 5.87 5.97
N ILE A 303 12.72 5.27 4.78
CA ILE A 303 13.85 4.70 4.03
C ILE A 303 13.95 5.42 2.70
N THR A 304 15.13 5.92 2.37
CA THR A 304 15.42 6.49 1.05
C THR A 304 16.01 5.43 0.15
N ARG A 305 15.55 5.41 -1.10
CA ARG A 305 16.11 4.53 -2.14
C ARG A 305 16.83 5.39 -3.19
N PRO A 306 18.15 5.57 -3.08
CA PRO A 306 18.95 6.23 -4.13
C PRO A 306 19.08 5.33 -5.37
N ASP A 307 19.54 5.90 -6.49
CA ASP A 307 19.57 5.20 -7.77
C ASP A 307 20.61 4.06 -7.83
N ASP A 308 21.62 4.10 -6.97
CA ASP A 308 22.65 3.05 -6.79
C ASP A 308 22.25 1.95 -5.79
N CYS A 309 20.96 1.90 -5.40
CA CYS A 309 20.46 0.90 -4.47
C CYS A 309 20.67 -0.53 -5.00
N PRO A 310 21.32 -1.41 -4.24
CA PRO A 310 21.57 -2.78 -4.66
C PRO A 310 20.26 -3.57 -4.88
N PRO A 311 20.25 -4.56 -5.78
CA PRO A 311 19.10 -5.44 -5.97
C PRO A 311 18.65 -6.09 -4.65
N GLY A 312 17.35 -6.13 -4.41
CA GLY A 312 16.74 -6.69 -3.20
C GLY A 312 16.79 -5.79 -1.96
N SER A 313 17.57 -4.69 -1.96
CA SER A 313 17.53 -3.69 -0.89
C SER A 313 16.35 -2.73 -1.09
N VAL A 314 15.77 -2.27 0.02
CA VAL A 314 14.75 -1.21 0.02
C VAL A 314 15.34 0.19 0.19
N GLY A 315 16.66 0.29 0.40
CA GLY A 315 17.38 1.57 0.54
C GLY A 315 18.13 1.70 1.86
N LYS A 316 18.37 2.96 2.25
CA LYS A 316 19.02 3.33 3.52
C LYS A 316 18.06 4.10 4.42
N GLY A 317 18.10 3.81 5.71
CA GLY A 317 17.26 4.46 6.71
C GLY A 317 17.65 5.91 6.97
N PHE A 318 16.64 6.75 7.23
CA PHE A 318 16.86 8.07 7.81
C PHE A 318 17.48 7.96 9.21
N PRO A 319 18.05 9.06 9.76
CA PRO A 319 18.53 9.08 11.14
C PRO A 319 17.45 8.59 12.12
N GLY A 320 17.83 7.66 12.98
CA GLY A 320 16.93 6.98 13.91
C GLY A 320 16.39 5.64 13.42
N VAL A 321 16.44 5.34 12.13
CA VAL A 321 16.03 4.02 11.62
C VAL A 321 17.12 2.99 11.93
N ALA A 322 16.72 1.93 12.63
CA ALA A 322 17.63 0.86 13.07
C ALA A 322 16.90 -0.49 13.05
N ILE A 323 17.61 -1.56 13.31
CA ILE A 323 17.09 -2.92 13.39
C ILE A 323 17.41 -3.46 14.78
N TYR A 324 16.37 -3.82 15.51
CA TYR A 324 16.47 -4.25 16.90
C TYR A 324 15.91 -5.65 17.10
N ASN A 325 16.57 -6.41 17.94
CA ASN A 325 16.02 -7.65 18.44
C ASN A 325 14.89 -7.34 19.44
N PRO A 326 13.65 -7.80 19.20
CA PRO A 326 12.51 -7.45 20.05
C PRO A 326 12.53 -8.08 21.44
N GLU A 327 13.34 -9.14 21.65
CA GLU A 327 13.46 -9.83 22.94
C GLU A 327 14.55 -9.18 23.82
N THR A 328 15.72 -8.91 23.23
CA THR A 328 16.86 -8.35 23.98
C THR A 328 16.86 -6.82 24.03
N LEU A 329 16.08 -6.17 23.17
CA LEU A 329 16.03 -4.70 23.00
C LEU A 329 17.40 -4.11 22.62
N GLN A 330 18.24 -4.89 21.94
CA GLN A 330 19.54 -4.44 21.44
C GLN A 330 19.52 -4.33 19.92
N GLU A 331 20.32 -3.40 19.40
CA GLU A 331 20.51 -3.26 17.95
C GLU A 331 21.18 -4.53 17.40
N CYS A 332 20.62 -5.05 16.31
CA CYS A 332 21.12 -6.26 15.66
C CYS A 332 22.49 -6.02 15.01
N SER A 333 23.28 -7.08 14.95
CA SER A 333 24.57 -7.07 14.26
C SER A 333 24.40 -6.82 12.76
N VAL A 334 25.45 -6.30 12.13
CA VAL A 334 25.51 -6.17 10.67
C VAL A 334 25.45 -7.55 10.03
N ALA A 335 24.69 -7.67 8.96
CA ALA A 335 24.57 -8.89 8.18
C ALA A 335 25.91 -9.27 7.54
N ARG A 336 26.26 -10.55 7.64
CA ARG A 336 27.45 -11.13 7.02
C ARG A 336 27.04 -12.18 6.00
N PHE A 337 27.71 -12.18 4.86
CA PHE A 337 27.41 -13.07 3.75
C PHE A 337 28.60 -13.97 3.44
N ASP A 338 28.32 -15.18 2.97
CA ASP A 338 29.34 -16.06 2.42
C ASP A 338 29.70 -15.66 0.97
N ALA A 339 30.60 -16.41 0.36
CA ALA A 339 31.04 -16.16 -1.02
C ALA A 339 29.94 -16.33 -2.08
N ASN A 340 28.82 -16.97 -1.72
CA ASN A 340 27.67 -17.21 -2.59
C ASN A 340 26.54 -16.18 -2.35
N GLY A 341 26.70 -15.26 -1.38
CA GLY A 341 25.69 -14.28 -1.01
C GLY A 341 24.65 -14.77 0.00
N ALA A 342 24.83 -15.95 0.60
CA ALA A 342 23.96 -16.43 1.65
C ALA A 342 24.27 -15.75 2.99
N LEU A 343 23.23 -15.32 3.73
CA LEU A 343 23.35 -14.71 5.06
C LEU A 343 23.82 -15.76 6.08
N ILE A 344 24.99 -15.54 6.72
CA ILE A 344 25.61 -16.52 7.62
C ILE A 344 25.40 -16.24 9.11
N ASN A 345 24.80 -15.11 9.46
CA ASN A 345 24.48 -14.75 10.86
C ASN A 345 23.03 -14.27 11.03
N PRO A 346 22.02 -15.00 10.53
CA PRO A 346 20.63 -14.56 10.55
C PRO A 346 20.12 -14.27 11.97
N ASP A 347 20.43 -15.10 12.96
CA ASP A 347 19.98 -14.95 14.34
C ASP A 347 20.50 -13.66 15.01
N GLU A 348 21.64 -13.15 14.57
CA GLU A 348 22.25 -11.93 15.09
C GLU A 348 21.84 -10.68 14.29
N ALA A 349 21.55 -10.84 12.99
CA ALA A 349 21.40 -9.74 12.05
C ALA A 349 19.94 -9.38 11.78
N ILE A 350 19.01 -10.37 11.83
CA ILE A 350 17.60 -10.13 11.57
C ILE A 350 16.92 -9.68 12.85
N GLY A 351 16.17 -8.59 12.75
CA GLY A 351 15.35 -8.04 13.81
C GLY A 351 14.21 -7.19 13.26
N GLU A 352 13.46 -6.56 14.16
CA GLU A 352 12.38 -5.66 13.80
C GLU A 352 12.94 -4.29 13.39
N LEU A 353 12.43 -3.75 12.31
CA LEU A 353 12.74 -2.41 11.81
C LEU A 353 12.08 -1.38 12.72
N VAL A 354 12.86 -0.48 13.30
CA VAL A 354 12.41 0.48 14.31
C VAL A 354 12.81 1.92 13.96
N ASN A 355 12.11 2.89 14.56
CA ASN A 355 12.59 4.26 14.65
C ASN A 355 12.95 4.56 16.11
N THR A 356 14.23 4.66 16.42
CA THR A 356 14.76 4.93 17.76
C THR A 356 14.58 6.38 18.19
N ALA A 357 14.28 7.30 17.25
CA ALA A 357 13.99 8.71 17.53
C ALA A 357 12.52 8.96 17.94
N GLY A 358 11.70 7.90 18.04
CA GLY A 358 10.30 7.99 18.44
C GLY A 358 9.32 7.71 17.29
N ALA A 359 8.18 8.40 17.32
CA ALA A 359 7.06 8.12 16.42
C ALA A 359 7.26 8.58 14.94
N GLY A 360 8.26 9.41 14.66
CA GLY A 360 8.40 10.00 13.32
C GLY A 360 7.18 10.85 12.95
N LEU A 361 6.57 10.54 11.80
CA LEU A 361 5.34 11.22 11.36
C LEU A 361 4.05 10.53 11.83
N PHE A 362 4.15 9.42 12.54
CA PHE A 362 2.99 8.69 13.08
C PHE A 362 2.33 9.47 14.23
N ARG A 363 1.02 9.64 14.14
CA ARG A 363 0.20 10.36 15.15
C ARG A 363 -0.74 9.43 15.93
N GLY A 364 -0.54 8.13 15.82
CA GLY A 364 -1.36 7.11 16.48
C GLY A 364 -2.53 6.61 15.61
N TYR A 365 -3.22 5.63 16.17
CA TYR A 365 -4.46 5.11 15.63
C TYR A 365 -5.63 5.80 16.34
N TYR A 366 -6.61 6.26 15.55
CA TYR A 366 -7.79 6.92 16.12
C TYR A 366 -8.63 5.93 16.92
N ASN A 367 -9.05 6.32 18.12
CA ASN A 367 -9.82 5.50 19.07
C ASN A 367 -9.20 4.13 19.39
N ASP A 368 -7.87 3.97 19.21
CA ASP A 368 -7.18 2.72 19.51
C ASP A 368 -5.81 2.99 20.19
N PRO A 369 -5.85 3.48 21.46
CA PRO A 369 -4.62 3.75 22.21
C PRO A 369 -3.80 2.49 22.45
N GLN A 370 -4.45 1.34 22.68
CA GLN A 370 -3.76 0.07 22.89
C GLN A 370 -2.89 -0.30 21.66
N ALA A 371 -3.47 -0.23 20.46
CA ALA A 371 -2.71 -0.50 19.25
C ALA A 371 -1.59 0.52 19.00
N THR A 372 -1.80 1.77 19.42
CA THR A 372 -0.76 2.79 19.37
C THR A 372 0.40 2.46 20.31
N ASP A 373 0.09 2.06 21.56
CA ASP A 373 1.09 1.67 22.56
C ASP A 373 1.86 0.40 22.14
N GLU A 374 1.19 -0.56 21.47
CA GLU A 374 1.85 -1.73 20.90
C GLU A 374 2.93 -1.37 19.86
N ARG A 375 2.76 -0.25 19.15
CA ARG A 375 3.76 0.27 18.20
C ARG A 375 4.81 1.14 18.89
N MET A 376 4.44 1.85 19.95
CA MET A 376 5.30 2.78 20.69
C MET A 376 5.88 2.13 21.94
N ARG A 377 6.79 1.16 21.77
CA ARG A 377 7.41 0.44 22.89
C ARG A 377 8.80 0.99 23.20
N HIS A 378 9.13 1.11 24.48
CA HIS A 378 10.46 1.54 24.94
C HIS A 378 10.94 2.88 24.36
N GLY A 379 10.00 3.81 24.09
CA GLY A 379 10.30 5.12 23.48
C GLY A 379 10.61 5.07 21.98
N MET A 380 10.51 3.93 21.33
CA MET A 380 10.77 3.72 19.91
C MET A 380 9.48 3.28 19.19
N TYR A 381 9.39 3.58 17.90
CA TYR A 381 8.37 3.00 17.05
C TYR A 381 8.83 1.65 16.49
N TRP A 382 7.98 0.63 16.60
CA TRP A 382 8.20 -0.73 16.13
C TRP A 382 7.28 -1.02 14.93
N SER A 383 7.89 -1.24 13.75
CA SER A 383 7.11 -1.32 12.50
C SER A 383 6.35 -2.63 12.33
N GLY A 384 6.79 -3.71 12.98
CA GLY A 384 6.33 -5.07 12.70
C GLY A 384 6.90 -5.66 11.42
N ASP A 385 7.84 -4.97 10.76
CA ASP A 385 8.58 -5.48 9.62
C ASP A 385 9.93 -6.01 10.08
N LEU A 386 10.31 -7.21 9.65
CA LEU A 386 11.62 -7.79 9.88
C LEU A 386 12.58 -7.34 8.79
N ALA A 387 13.80 -7.01 9.19
CA ALA A 387 14.84 -6.56 8.28
C ALA A 387 16.23 -6.97 8.77
N TYR A 388 17.21 -6.84 7.89
CA TYR A 388 18.64 -6.85 8.23
C TYR A 388 19.36 -5.74 7.46
N ARG A 389 20.53 -5.34 7.95
CA ARG A 389 21.35 -4.27 7.37
C ARG A 389 22.75 -4.79 7.08
N ASP A 390 23.26 -4.53 5.88
CA ASP A 390 24.64 -4.87 5.52
C ASP A 390 25.66 -3.83 6.02
N ALA A 391 26.95 -4.08 5.73
CA ALA A 391 28.05 -3.25 6.17
C ALA A 391 28.04 -1.83 5.56
N ASP A 392 27.40 -1.66 4.39
CA ASP A 392 27.27 -0.39 3.69
C ASP A 392 26.01 0.39 4.11
N GLY A 393 25.22 -0.18 5.03
CA GLY A 393 24.00 0.43 5.58
C GLY A 393 22.75 0.20 4.74
N TRP A 394 22.82 -0.67 3.72
CA TRP A 394 21.64 -1.04 2.94
C TRP A 394 20.71 -1.96 3.74
N ILE A 395 19.43 -1.67 3.71
CA ILE A 395 18.39 -2.41 4.43
C ILE A 395 17.68 -3.38 3.48
N TYR A 396 17.49 -4.61 3.94
CA TYR A 396 16.79 -5.67 3.23
C TYR A 396 15.64 -6.17 4.10
N LEU A 397 14.43 -6.24 3.53
CA LEU A 397 13.28 -6.78 4.24
C LEU A 397 13.38 -8.31 4.34
N ALA A 398 13.08 -8.82 5.51
CA ALA A 398 13.06 -10.25 5.81
C ALA A 398 11.62 -10.80 5.95
N GLY A 399 10.60 -9.94 6.03
CA GLY A 399 9.19 -10.30 6.16
C GLY A 399 8.48 -9.51 7.25
N ARG A 400 7.45 -10.07 7.79
CA ARG A 400 6.73 -9.54 8.95
C ARG A 400 7.07 -10.32 10.20
N THR A 401 6.92 -9.72 11.37
CA THR A 401 7.09 -10.43 12.65
C THR A 401 6.19 -11.67 12.75
N ALA A 402 5.00 -11.62 12.14
CA ALA A 402 4.10 -12.77 12.04
C ALA A 402 4.53 -13.84 11.01
N ASP A 403 5.51 -13.54 10.14
CA ASP A 403 6.05 -14.46 9.12
C ASP A 403 7.34 -15.16 9.59
N TRP A 404 7.68 -15.01 10.86
CA TRP A 404 8.82 -15.68 11.48
C TRP A 404 8.53 -17.17 11.63
N MET A 405 9.47 -18.00 11.20
CA MET A 405 9.37 -19.45 11.26
C MET A 405 10.55 -20.00 12.06
N ARG A 406 10.28 -20.87 13.01
CA ARG A 406 11.34 -21.56 13.75
C ARG A 406 11.42 -23.01 13.32
N VAL A 407 12.33 -23.32 12.42
CA VAL A 407 12.47 -24.62 11.76
C VAL A 407 13.72 -25.31 12.29
N ASP A 408 13.56 -26.43 13.02
CA ASP A 408 14.67 -27.24 13.53
C ASP A 408 15.75 -26.37 14.25
N GLY A 409 15.28 -25.44 15.10
CA GLY A 409 16.12 -24.55 15.89
C GLY A 409 16.68 -23.34 15.14
N GLU A 410 16.48 -23.22 13.84
CA GLU A 410 16.88 -22.05 13.06
C GLU A 410 15.71 -21.08 12.86
N ASN A 411 16.03 -19.78 12.94
CA ASN A 411 15.09 -18.72 12.65
C ASN A 411 15.09 -18.40 11.16
N LEU A 412 13.96 -18.64 10.50
CA LEU A 412 13.76 -18.36 9.09
C LEU A 412 12.71 -17.28 8.90
N THR A 413 12.79 -16.57 7.78
CA THR A 413 11.82 -15.55 7.40
C THR A 413 11.32 -15.80 5.98
N ALA A 414 10.06 -15.43 5.73
CA ALA A 414 9.37 -15.76 4.48
C ALA A 414 9.93 -15.03 3.25
N ALA A 415 10.19 -13.72 3.36
CA ALA A 415 10.51 -12.88 2.21
C ALA A 415 11.79 -13.29 1.43
N PRO A 416 12.90 -13.69 2.08
CA PRO A 416 14.06 -14.21 1.34
C PRO A 416 13.74 -15.45 0.52
N ILE A 417 12.94 -16.37 1.07
CA ILE A 417 12.54 -17.60 0.37
C ILE A 417 11.63 -17.25 -0.81
N GLU A 418 10.65 -16.37 -0.62
CA GLU A 418 9.75 -15.90 -1.69
C GLU A 418 10.52 -15.27 -2.85
N ARG A 419 11.52 -14.41 -2.55
CA ARG A 419 12.38 -13.82 -3.60
C ARG A 419 13.11 -14.87 -4.42
N ILE A 420 13.59 -15.92 -3.78
CA ILE A 420 14.28 -17.02 -4.48
C ILE A 420 13.29 -17.80 -5.33
N LEU A 421 12.13 -18.17 -4.80
CA LEU A 421 11.11 -18.90 -5.57
C LEU A 421 10.66 -18.11 -6.81
N LEU A 422 10.56 -16.79 -6.72
CA LEU A 422 10.19 -15.92 -7.84
C LEU A 422 11.28 -15.77 -8.92
N ARG A 423 12.50 -16.28 -8.70
CA ARG A 423 13.53 -16.40 -9.77
C ARG A 423 13.16 -17.47 -10.79
N LEU A 424 12.36 -18.48 -10.40
CA LEU A 424 11.90 -19.52 -11.32
C LEU A 424 10.83 -18.96 -12.25
N PRO A 425 11.07 -18.89 -13.58
CA PRO A 425 10.13 -18.26 -14.51
C PRO A 425 8.72 -18.83 -14.49
N ALA A 426 8.59 -20.12 -14.22
CA ALA A 426 7.29 -20.78 -14.14
C ALA A 426 6.42 -20.32 -12.96
N ILE A 427 7.00 -19.68 -11.92
CA ILE A 427 6.27 -19.17 -10.76
C ILE A 427 5.92 -17.70 -10.99
N ASN A 428 4.63 -17.41 -11.07
CA ASN A 428 4.11 -16.05 -11.15
C ASN A 428 3.98 -15.40 -9.77
N ARG A 429 3.49 -16.14 -8.75
CA ARG A 429 3.31 -15.65 -7.38
C ARG A 429 3.77 -16.70 -6.39
N ALA A 430 4.31 -16.25 -5.27
CA ALA A 430 4.69 -17.10 -4.15
C ALA A 430 4.31 -16.43 -2.83
N ALA A 431 3.85 -17.22 -1.87
CA ALA A 431 3.69 -16.84 -0.48
C ALA A 431 4.26 -17.95 0.40
N VAL A 432 5.18 -17.58 1.28
CA VAL A 432 5.82 -18.52 2.22
C VAL A 432 5.30 -18.22 3.61
N TYR A 433 4.98 -19.27 4.37
CA TYR A 433 4.39 -19.16 5.70
C TYR A 433 4.69 -20.39 6.57
N PRO A 434 4.64 -20.24 7.92
CA PRO A 434 4.81 -21.35 8.82
C PRO A 434 3.61 -22.29 8.82
N VAL A 435 3.88 -23.58 8.98
CA VAL A 435 2.89 -24.58 9.39
C VAL A 435 3.43 -25.25 10.65
N PRO A 436 2.70 -25.25 11.77
CA PRO A 436 3.13 -25.87 13.01
C PRO A 436 3.48 -27.34 12.84
N ASP A 437 4.59 -27.78 13.47
CA ASP A 437 5.06 -29.15 13.49
C ASP A 437 5.51 -29.52 14.90
N GLU A 438 5.04 -30.64 15.44
CA GLU A 438 5.28 -31.05 16.82
C GLU A 438 6.76 -31.39 17.12
N LEU A 439 7.54 -31.72 16.07
CA LEU A 439 8.92 -32.18 16.23
C LEU A 439 9.95 -31.07 16.02
N VAL A 440 9.69 -30.16 15.08
CA VAL A 440 10.69 -29.16 14.66
C VAL A 440 10.23 -27.72 14.90
N GLY A 441 9.07 -27.51 15.52
CA GLY A 441 8.44 -26.21 15.78
C GLY A 441 7.58 -25.76 14.60
N ASP A 442 8.18 -25.33 13.49
CA ASP A 442 7.49 -25.01 12.26
C ASP A 442 8.05 -25.78 11.07
N GLN A 443 7.24 -25.96 10.04
CA GLN A 443 7.67 -26.35 8.71
C GLN A 443 7.47 -25.17 7.74
N VAL A 444 8.36 -25.03 6.79
CA VAL A 444 8.20 -24.04 5.72
C VAL A 444 7.15 -24.54 4.73
N MET A 445 6.10 -23.77 4.52
CA MET A 445 5.14 -24.01 3.45
C MET A 445 5.16 -22.89 2.44
N ALA A 446 5.09 -23.24 1.14
CA ALA A 446 4.98 -22.30 0.04
C ALA A 446 3.67 -22.51 -0.71
N ALA A 447 2.87 -21.47 -0.89
CA ALA A 447 1.79 -21.44 -1.86
C ALA A 447 2.29 -20.72 -3.11
N VAL A 448 2.19 -21.36 -4.28
CA VAL A 448 2.67 -20.83 -5.56
C VAL A 448 1.57 -20.81 -6.60
N VAL A 449 1.52 -19.74 -7.39
CA VAL A 449 0.69 -19.64 -8.59
C VAL A 449 1.62 -19.78 -9.80
N LEU A 450 1.34 -20.74 -10.63
CA LEU A 450 2.15 -21.00 -11.81
C LEU A 450 1.63 -20.23 -13.03
N GLN A 451 2.54 -19.77 -13.88
CA GLN A 451 2.21 -19.24 -15.20
C GLN A 451 2.57 -20.21 -16.34
N ASP A 452 3.45 -21.19 -16.06
CA ASP A 452 3.85 -22.26 -16.97
C ASP A 452 3.83 -23.60 -16.22
N GLU A 453 3.80 -24.71 -16.93
CA GLU A 453 3.87 -26.03 -16.32
C GLU A 453 5.17 -26.21 -15.53
N LEU A 454 5.06 -26.70 -14.31
CA LEU A 454 6.18 -26.99 -13.43
C LEU A 454 5.97 -28.34 -12.76
N THR A 455 6.95 -29.23 -12.87
CA THR A 455 6.92 -30.52 -12.19
C THR A 455 7.64 -30.44 -10.83
N PRO A 456 7.29 -31.30 -9.85
CA PRO A 456 8.00 -31.41 -8.58
C PRO A 456 9.51 -31.61 -8.74
N ARG A 457 9.93 -32.37 -9.76
CA ARG A 457 11.36 -32.60 -10.06
C ARG A 457 12.06 -31.32 -10.52
N GLN A 458 11.47 -30.58 -11.47
CA GLN A 458 12.03 -29.30 -11.93
C GLN A 458 12.15 -28.29 -10.78
N PHE A 459 11.17 -28.28 -9.88
CA PHE A 459 11.21 -27.45 -8.69
C PHE A 459 12.35 -27.85 -7.74
N ALA A 460 12.55 -29.16 -7.49
CA ALA A 460 13.68 -29.67 -6.71
C ALA A 460 15.03 -29.29 -7.33
N ASP A 461 15.19 -29.51 -8.64
CA ASP A 461 16.41 -29.18 -9.38
C ASP A 461 16.72 -27.67 -9.32
N PHE A 462 15.67 -26.84 -9.41
CA PHE A 462 15.80 -25.39 -9.25
C PHE A 462 16.30 -25.01 -7.86
N LEU A 463 15.70 -25.55 -6.78
CA LEU A 463 16.12 -25.23 -5.40
C LEU A 463 17.55 -25.71 -5.14
N ALA A 464 17.94 -26.88 -5.65
CA ALA A 464 19.29 -27.40 -5.51
C ALA A 464 20.36 -26.51 -6.19
N ALA A 465 19.96 -25.77 -7.22
CA ALA A 465 20.82 -24.81 -7.90
C ALA A 465 20.96 -23.46 -7.18
N GLN A 466 20.12 -23.18 -6.15
CA GLN A 466 20.19 -21.91 -5.40
C GLN A 466 21.23 -22.02 -4.29
N THR A 467 22.41 -21.43 -4.52
CA THR A 467 23.53 -21.48 -3.57
C THR A 467 23.33 -20.55 -2.35
N ASP A 468 22.39 -19.61 -2.45
CA ASP A 468 22.03 -18.62 -1.42
C ASP A 468 20.78 -19.03 -0.60
N LEU A 469 20.27 -20.26 -0.76
CA LEU A 469 19.17 -20.82 0.02
C LEU A 469 19.60 -22.05 0.80
N SER A 470 19.57 -21.95 2.15
CA SER A 470 19.80 -23.10 3.01
C SER A 470 18.79 -24.22 2.72
N PRO A 471 19.24 -25.50 2.67
CA PRO A 471 18.32 -26.65 2.55
C PRO A 471 17.24 -26.70 3.65
N LYS A 472 17.47 -26.15 4.84
CA LYS A 472 16.47 -26.03 5.90
C LYS A 472 15.34 -25.06 5.56
N ALA A 473 15.62 -24.05 4.73
CA ALA A 473 14.66 -23.08 4.23
C ALA A 473 13.86 -23.59 3.01
N TRP A 474 14.18 -24.77 2.49
CA TRP A 474 13.39 -25.35 1.41
C TRP A 474 11.99 -25.70 1.92
N PRO A 475 10.92 -25.30 1.20
CA PRO A 475 9.57 -25.62 1.61
C PRO A 475 9.37 -27.13 1.84
N ARG A 476 8.81 -27.48 2.99
CA ARG A 476 8.41 -28.87 3.28
C ARG A 476 7.20 -29.24 2.46
N TYR A 477 6.29 -28.27 2.28
CA TYR A 477 5.07 -28.41 1.52
C TYR A 477 4.98 -27.29 0.47
N VAL A 478 4.54 -27.63 -0.74
CA VAL A 478 4.31 -26.67 -1.81
C VAL A 478 2.89 -26.87 -2.34
N TRP A 479 2.06 -25.86 -2.10
CA TRP A 479 0.71 -25.83 -2.63
C TRP A 479 0.70 -25.09 -3.97
N VAL A 480 0.34 -25.79 -5.04
CA VAL A 480 0.11 -25.20 -6.36
C VAL A 480 -1.33 -24.70 -6.40
N ALA A 481 -1.50 -23.40 -6.31
CA ALA A 481 -2.78 -22.71 -6.23
C ALA A 481 -3.17 -22.08 -7.56
N ASP A 482 -4.47 -21.96 -7.85
CA ASP A 482 -4.96 -21.18 -8.98
C ASP A 482 -4.78 -19.67 -8.75
N ASP A 483 -4.99 -19.21 -7.51
CA ASP A 483 -4.70 -17.86 -7.06
C ASP A 483 -4.48 -17.83 -5.54
N LEU A 484 -3.89 -16.72 -5.03
CA LEU A 484 -3.68 -16.49 -3.60
C LEU A 484 -4.72 -15.49 -3.06
N PRO A 485 -5.19 -15.67 -1.80
CA PRO A 485 -6.07 -14.70 -1.17
C PRO A 485 -5.36 -13.35 -1.03
N VAL A 486 -6.04 -12.27 -1.40
CA VAL A 486 -5.45 -10.93 -1.41
C VAL A 486 -6.38 -9.87 -0.82
N THR A 487 -5.79 -8.77 -0.37
CA THR A 487 -6.52 -7.54 -0.01
C THR A 487 -7.01 -6.79 -1.26
N ALA A 488 -7.82 -5.73 -1.07
CA ALA A 488 -8.21 -4.81 -2.16
C ALA A 488 -7.01 -4.17 -2.89
N THR A 489 -5.85 -4.08 -2.23
CA THR A 489 -4.58 -3.60 -2.80
C THR A 489 -3.71 -4.73 -3.34
N ASN A 490 -4.28 -5.94 -3.53
CA ASN A 490 -3.59 -7.13 -4.03
C ASN A 490 -2.44 -7.66 -3.15
N LYS A 491 -2.38 -7.28 -1.88
CA LYS A 491 -1.45 -7.84 -0.90
C LYS A 491 -1.93 -9.21 -0.44
N VAL A 492 -1.05 -10.21 -0.44
CA VAL A 492 -1.39 -11.59 -0.02
C VAL A 492 -1.80 -11.62 1.45
N LEU A 493 -2.93 -12.27 1.72
CA LEU A 493 -3.47 -12.49 3.07
C LEU A 493 -2.89 -13.78 3.66
N LYS A 494 -1.62 -13.76 4.08
CA LYS A 494 -0.93 -14.94 4.64
C LYS A 494 -1.67 -15.57 5.83
N ARG A 495 -2.36 -14.77 6.65
CA ARG A 495 -3.18 -15.30 7.77
C ARG A 495 -4.23 -16.32 7.31
N GLU A 496 -4.81 -16.12 6.11
CA GLU A 496 -5.78 -17.07 5.57
C GLU A 496 -5.08 -18.34 5.08
N LEU A 497 -3.85 -18.22 4.55
CA LEU A 497 -3.03 -19.35 4.17
C LEU A 497 -2.59 -20.17 5.39
N ILE A 498 -2.12 -19.50 6.44
CA ILE A 498 -1.75 -20.13 7.72
C ILE A 498 -2.95 -20.87 8.34
N ALA A 499 -4.15 -20.24 8.34
CA ALA A 499 -5.36 -20.86 8.87
C ALA A 499 -5.80 -22.12 8.09
N ARG A 500 -5.42 -22.24 6.81
CA ARG A 500 -5.69 -23.43 5.98
C ARG A 500 -4.70 -24.58 6.27
N GLY A 501 -3.54 -24.27 6.83
CA GLY A 501 -2.50 -25.25 7.12
C GLY A 501 -2.05 -26.03 5.88
N THR A 502 -1.87 -27.34 6.02
CA THR A 502 -1.47 -28.28 4.96
C THR A 502 -2.65 -28.94 4.24
N ALA A 503 -3.90 -28.60 4.57
CA ALA A 503 -5.11 -29.15 3.97
C ALA A 503 -5.66 -28.20 2.88
N PRO A 504 -5.14 -28.21 1.65
CA PRO A 504 -5.68 -27.39 0.56
C PRO A 504 -6.91 -28.09 0.00
N ASP A 505 -8.02 -27.38 -0.12
CA ASP A 505 -9.27 -27.85 -0.72
C ASP A 505 -9.02 -28.46 -2.12
N GLY A 506 -8.87 -29.79 -2.20
CA GLY A 506 -8.86 -30.58 -3.44
C GLY A 506 -7.76 -30.25 -4.46
N ARG A 507 -6.64 -29.64 -4.05
CA ARG A 507 -5.61 -29.10 -4.97
C ARG A 507 -4.27 -29.82 -4.83
N VAL A 508 -3.38 -29.62 -5.83
CA VAL A 508 -2.09 -30.32 -5.91
C VAL A 508 -1.16 -29.80 -4.81
N LEU A 509 -0.88 -30.63 -3.84
CA LEU A 509 0.14 -30.42 -2.81
C LEU A 509 1.37 -31.26 -3.15
N TRP A 510 2.56 -30.65 -3.08
CA TRP A 510 3.82 -31.37 -3.14
C TRP A 510 4.42 -31.45 -1.74
N ARG A 511 4.93 -32.62 -1.38
CA ARG A 511 5.67 -32.83 -0.13
C ARG A 511 7.12 -33.17 -0.44
N ARG A 512 8.03 -32.55 0.30
CA ARG A 512 9.47 -32.83 0.22
C ARG A 512 9.82 -34.12 0.97
N ASP A 513 10.60 -34.98 0.33
CA ASP A 513 11.27 -36.11 0.94
C ASP A 513 12.77 -36.07 0.57
N GLY A 514 13.63 -35.82 1.57
CA GLY A 514 15.02 -35.50 1.34
C GLY A 514 15.20 -34.26 0.45
N ALA A 515 15.82 -34.42 -0.72
CA ALA A 515 15.99 -33.36 -1.73
C ALA A 515 14.95 -33.42 -2.86
N GLN A 516 13.97 -34.35 -2.80
CA GLN A 516 12.97 -34.52 -3.86
C GLN A 516 11.59 -34.05 -3.40
N TYR A 517 10.74 -33.70 -4.36
CA TYR A 517 9.34 -33.38 -4.14
C TYR A 517 8.45 -34.39 -4.87
N HIS A 518 7.37 -34.78 -4.21
CA HIS A 518 6.37 -35.70 -4.74
C HIS A 518 4.97 -35.10 -4.59
N VAL A 519 4.07 -35.42 -5.50
CA VAL A 519 2.66 -35.07 -5.34
C VAL A 519 2.14 -35.83 -4.13
N TYR A 520 1.59 -35.09 -3.18
CA TYR A 520 1.04 -35.63 -1.95
C TYR A 520 -0.47 -35.78 -2.10
N ALA A 521 -1.00 -36.98 -1.88
CA ALA A 521 -2.42 -37.28 -1.78
C ALA A 521 -2.72 -37.66 -0.32
N GLU A 522 -3.83 -37.18 0.26
CA GLU A 522 -4.23 -37.46 1.67
C GLU A 522 -4.34 -38.96 2.03
N SER A 523 -4.20 -39.86 1.05
CA SER A 523 -4.22 -41.31 1.28
C SER A 523 -2.87 -41.91 1.68
N ASP A 524 -1.83 -41.09 1.85
CA ASP A 524 -0.45 -41.53 2.11
C ASP A 524 -0.01 -41.40 3.59
N GLU A 525 -0.98 -41.28 4.55
CA GLU A 525 -0.73 -41.39 5.99
C GLU A 525 -0.92 -42.82 6.53
#